data_0d71287a7bd142a716377d82d5e5c1f0
#
_entry.id   0d71287a7bd142a716377d82d5e5c1f0
#
_cell.length_a   1.000
_cell.length_b   1.000
_cell.length_c   1.000
_cell.angle_alpha   90.00
_cell.angle_beta   90.00
_cell.angle_gamma   90.00
#
_symmetry.space_group_name_H-M   'P 1'
#
loop_
_entity.id
_entity.type
_entity.pdbx_description
1 polymer ?
#
loop_
_entity_poly.entity_id
_entity_poly.type
_entity_poly.pdbx_seq_one_letter_code
_entity_poly.pdbx_strand_id
1 'polypeptide(L)'
;MPIALKVEYKRLNSFFADYTKNISRGGTFIRTKNPLSIGTEFLFQLAVPGLPEPLSLRGKVQWVVREDAASEDQDPGMGIGFVYESEADRERIANTVEKLMVDSLGPVLYDKLVGKRRRPSD
;
A
#
# COMPACT_ATOMS: atom_id res chain seq x y z
N MET A 1 1.31 18.61 12.42
CA MET A 1 0.60 18.37 11.17
C MET A 1 1.23 17.24 10.40
N PRO A 2 0.49 16.21 10.08
CA PRO A 2 1.09 15.14 9.28
C PRO A 2 1.35 15.64 7.85
N ILE A 3 2.44 15.14 7.31
CA ILE A 3 2.81 15.41 5.93
C ILE A 3 1.94 14.52 5.05
N ALA A 4 1.42 15.08 3.97
CA ALA A 4 0.63 14.29 3.03
C ALA A 4 1.52 13.90 1.85
N LEU A 5 1.53 12.61 1.54
CA LEU A 5 2.22 12.09 0.38
C LEU A 5 1.19 11.54 -0.59
N LYS A 6 1.16 12.10 -1.79
CA LYS A 6 0.22 11.68 -2.81
C LYS A 6 0.90 10.72 -3.76
N VAL A 7 0.29 9.56 -3.93
CA VAL A 7 0.78 8.55 -4.85
C VAL A 7 -0.32 8.28 -5.86
N GLU A 8 0.00 8.42 -7.11
CA GLU A 8 -0.97 8.20 -8.17
C GLU A 8 -0.65 6.92 -8.91
N TYR A 9 -1.62 6.01 -8.96
CA TYR A 9 -1.48 4.79 -9.76
C TYR A 9 -2.17 5.02 -11.09
N LYS A 10 -1.42 4.89 -12.16
CA LYS A 10 -1.98 5.08 -13.50
C LYS A 10 -2.74 3.86 -13.98
N ARG A 11 -2.39 2.69 -13.45
CA ARG A 11 -3.03 1.45 -13.82
C ARG A 11 -3.53 0.73 -12.59
N LEU A 12 -4.72 0.16 -12.72
CA LEU A 12 -5.31 -0.58 -11.63
C LEU A 12 -4.48 -1.80 -11.27
N ASN A 13 -3.89 -2.46 -12.27
CA ASN A 13 -3.05 -3.63 -12.02
C ASN A 13 -1.83 -3.28 -11.18
N SER A 14 -1.25 -2.11 -11.40
CA SER A 14 -0.10 -1.68 -10.61
C SER A 14 -0.49 -1.49 -9.16
N PHE A 15 -1.67 -0.93 -8.91
CA PHE A 15 -2.16 -0.77 -7.55
C PHE A 15 -2.38 -2.13 -6.88
N PHE A 16 -3.04 -3.06 -7.59
CA PHE A 16 -3.32 -4.37 -7.01
C PHE A 16 -2.04 -5.12 -6.67
N ALA A 17 -1.02 -5.02 -7.53
CA ALA A 17 0.25 -5.67 -7.26
C ALA A 17 0.91 -5.08 -6.03
N ASP A 18 0.93 -3.76 -5.92
CA ASP A 18 1.52 -3.10 -4.77
C ASP A 18 0.74 -3.39 -3.49
N TYR A 19 -0.59 -3.38 -3.58
CA TYR A 19 -1.41 -3.69 -2.43
C TYR A 19 -1.12 -5.11 -1.92
N THR A 20 -1.07 -6.06 -2.83
CA THR A 20 -0.88 -7.46 -2.47
C THR A 20 0.50 -7.71 -1.88
N LYS A 21 1.53 -7.10 -2.45
CA LYS A 21 2.90 -7.33 -2.00
C LYS A 21 3.27 -6.54 -0.76
N ASN A 22 2.74 -5.35 -0.65
CA ASN A 22 3.23 -4.41 0.37
C ASN A 22 2.15 -3.93 1.31
N ILE A 23 1.13 -3.28 0.78
CA ILE A 23 0.14 -2.60 1.62
C ILE A 23 -0.61 -3.58 2.54
N SER A 24 -1.05 -4.70 1.98
CA SER A 24 -1.79 -5.69 2.76
C SER A 24 -0.93 -6.35 3.84
N ARG A 25 0.37 -6.27 3.71
CA ARG A 25 1.30 -6.84 4.68
C ARG A 25 1.77 -5.83 5.71
N GLY A 26 1.27 -4.62 5.64
CA GLY A 26 1.51 -3.62 6.66
C GLY A 26 2.59 -2.62 6.35
N GLY A 27 3.21 -2.66 5.19
CA GLY A 27 4.25 -1.70 4.89
C GLY A 27 4.60 -1.63 3.42
N THR A 28 5.38 -0.61 3.08
CA THR A 28 5.88 -0.44 1.72
C THR A 28 7.22 0.28 1.78
N PHE A 29 7.91 0.31 0.67
CA PHE A 29 9.17 1.03 0.54
C PHE A 29 9.03 2.14 -0.49
N ILE A 30 9.45 3.34 -0.13
CA ILE A 30 9.42 4.48 -1.03
C ILE A 30 10.83 4.83 -1.43
N ARG A 31 11.11 4.80 -2.73
CA ARG A 31 12.42 5.18 -3.25
C ARG A 31 12.52 6.69 -3.27
N THR A 32 13.54 7.20 -2.64
CA THR A 32 13.80 8.63 -2.63
C THR A 32 15.24 8.87 -2.21
N LYS A 33 15.85 9.90 -2.78
CA LYS A 33 17.18 10.30 -2.37
C LYS A 33 17.13 11.12 -1.09
N ASN A 34 15.94 11.59 -0.72
CA ASN A 34 15.76 12.44 0.46
C ASN A 34 14.75 11.82 1.40
N PRO A 35 15.09 10.69 2.05
CA PRO A 35 14.15 10.05 2.95
C PRO A 35 13.87 10.90 4.18
N LEU A 36 12.67 10.78 4.70
CA LEU A 36 12.30 11.45 5.93
C LEU A 36 12.91 10.74 7.12
N SER A 37 13.00 11.42 8.24
CA SER A 37 13.59 10.86 9.44
C SER A 37 12.77 9.70 9.96
N ILE A 38 13.45 8.72 10.55
CA ILE A 38 12.77 7.60 11.21
C ILE A 38 11.83 8.14 12.28
N GLY A 39 10.62 7.62 12.31
CA GLY A 39 9.60 8.07 13.25
C GLY A 39 8.66 9.13 12.69
N THR A 40 8.97 9.69 11.52
CA THR A 40 8.10 10.67 10.90
C THR A 40 6.79 10.02 10.48
N GLU A 41 5.68 10.64 10.84
CA GLU A 41 4.35 10.16 10.46
C GLU A 41 3.80 11.03 9.35
N PHE A 42 3.04 10.40 8.47
CA PHE A 42 2.45 11.12 7.36
C PHE A 42 1.22 10.39 6.85
N LEU A 43 0.50 11.06 5.96
CA LEU A 43 -0.71 10.51 5.37
C LEU A 43 -0.44 10.17 3.92
N PHE A 44 -0.63 8.90 3.57
CA PHE A 44 -0.61 8.47 2.19
C PHE A 44 -1.97 8.73 1.57
N GLN A 45 -1.99 9.39 0.45
CA GLN A 45 -3.20 9.53 -0.34
C GLN A 45 -2.98 8.82 -1.66
N LEU A 46 -3.60 7.67 -1.80
CA LEU A 46 -3.42 6.81 -2.97
C LEU A 46 -4.55 7.07 -3.96
N ALA A 47 -4.21 7.68 -5.07
CA ALA A 47 -5.17 7.89 -6.14
C ALA A 47 -5.22 6.63 -6.98
N VAL A 48 -6.34 5.93 -6.94
CA VAL A 48 -6.50 4.63 -7.56
C VAL A 48 -7.58 4.69 -8.63
N PRO A 49 -7.31 4.22 -9.86
CA PRO A 49 -8.34 4.20 -10.89
C PRO A 49 -9.55 3.42 -10.41
N GLY A 50 -10.72 3.97 -10.62
CA GLY A 50 -11.96 3.35 -10.20
C GLY A 50 -12.47 3.78 -8.85
N LEU A 51 -11.66 4.47 -8.06
CA LEU A 51 -12.11 5.01 -6.79
C LEU A 51 -12.39 6.50 -6.94
N PRO A 52 -13.55 6.96 -6.48
CA PRO A 52 -13.91 8.39 -6.60
C PRO A 52 -13.06 9.29 -5.72
N GLU A 53 -12.52 8.74 -4.63
CA GLU A 53 -11.69 9.52 -3.72
C GLU A 53 -10.42 8.75 -3.43
N PRO A 54 -9.32 9.46 -3.13
CA PRO A 54 -8.07 8.78 -2.77
C PRO A 54 -8.25 7.90 -1.54
N LEU A 55 -7.51 6.80 -1.52
CA LEU A 55 -7.47 5.93 -0.36
C LEU A 55 -6.45 6.50 0.62
N SER A 56 -6.86 6.82 1.83
CA SER A 56 -5.97 7.44 2.81
C SER A 56 -5.46 6.42 3.81
N LEU A 57 -4.14 6.35 3.95
CA LEU A 57 -3.47 5.46 4.88
C LEU A 57 -2.45 6.24 5.69
N ARG A 58 -2.44 6.02 7.00
CA ARG A 58 -1.43 6.65 7.86
C ARG A 58 -0.18 5.80 7.85
N GLY A 59 0.98 6.43 7.71
CA GLY A 59 2.25 5.73 7.66
C GLY A 59 3.28 6.34 8.59
N LYS A 60 4.29 5.54 8.93
CA LYS A 60 5.38 5.98 9.78
C LYS A 60 6.67 5.41 9.24
N VAL A 61 7.69 6.26 9.13
CA VAL A 61 9.01 5.84 8.66
C VAL A 61 9.66 4.95 9.72
N GLN A 62 9.98 3.72 9.34
CA GLN A 62 10.56 2.76 10.26
C GLN A 62 12.04 2.51 10.04
N TRP A 63 12.50 2.67 8.79
CA TRP A 63 13.92 2.53 8.50
C TRP A 63 14.23 3.31 7.23
N VAL A 64 15.50 3.61 7.03
CA VAL A 64 15.97 4.48 5.96
C VAL A 64 17.20 3.87 5.31
N VAL A 65 17.28 3.94 3.99
CA VAL A 65 18.48 3.64 3.23
C VAL A 65 18.96 4.96 2.64
N ARG A 66 20.09 5.45 3.13
CA ARG A 66 20.64 6.71 2.65
C ARG A 66 21.33 6.51 1.32
N GLU A 67 21.40 7.58 0.55
CA GLU A 67 22.02 7.52 -0.78
C GLU A 67 23.46 7.03 -0.70
N ASP A 68 24.20 7.46 0.31
CA ASP A 68 25.60 7.05 0.47
C ASP A 68 25.76 5.61 0.91
N ALA A 69 24.70 5.00 1.44
CA ALA A 69 24.71 3.60 1.84
C ALA A 69 23.99 2.70 0.84
N ALA A 70 23.47 3.27 -0.24
CA ALA A 70 22.74 2.48 -1.24
C ALA A 70 23.72 1.63 -2.04
N SER A 71 23.22 0.50 -2.55
CA SER A 71 24.02 -0.42 -3.34
C SER A 71 23.22 -0.83 -4.57
N GLU A 72 23.81 -1.71 -5.38
CA GLU A 72 23.11 -2.21 -6.57
C GLU A 72 21.83 -2.96 -6.18
N ASP A 73 21.85 -3.58 -5.01
CA ASP A 73 20.71 -4.37 -4.55
C ASP A 73 19.71 -3.57 -3.72
N GLN A 74 20.06 -2.34 -3.35
CA GLN A 74 19.19 -1.58 -2.46
C GLN A 74 19.23 -0.11 -2.82
N ASP A 75 18.11 0.38 -3.33
CA ASP A 75 17.96 1.79 -3.68
C ASP A 75 17.81 2.64 -2.43
N PRO A 76 18.22 3.91 -2.52
CA PRO A 76 17.95 4.83 -1.43
C PRO A 76 16.45 5.04 -1.26
N GLY A 77 16.01 5.15 -0.02
CA GLY A 77 14.60 5.34 0.27
C GLY A 77 14.27 5.12 1.72
N MET A 78 12.98 4.93 1.98
CA MET A 78 12.50 4.75 3.33
C MET A 78 11.46 3.64 3.39
N GLY A 79 11.57 2.82 4.43
CA GLY A 79 10.60 1.77 4.71
C GLY A 79 9.49 2.33 5.57
N ILE A 80 8.25 2.08 5.17
CA ILE A 80 7.07 2.65 5.80
C ILE A 80 6.24 1.53 6.41
N GLY A 81 5.85 1.72 7.68
CA GLY A 81 4.87 0.84 8.30
C GLY A 81 3.55 1.58 8.36
N PHE A 82 2.46 0.88 8.05
CA PHE A 82 1.14 1.48 8.11
C PHE A 82 0.59 1.40 9.53
N VAL A 83 -0.05 2.47 9.95
CA VAL A 83 -0.61 2.58 11.30
C VAL A 83 -2.11 2.71 11.18
N TYR A 84 -2.84 1.83 11.84
CA TYR A 84 -4.30 1.87 11.84
C TYR A 84 -4.79 2.21 13.25
N GLU A 85 -5.84 3.00 13.32
CA GLU A 85 -6.39 3.38 14.62
C GLU A 85 -7.08 2.21 15.29
N SER A 86 -7.61 1.28 14.50
CA SER A 86 -8.32 0.13 15.03
C SER A 86 -8.36 -0.97 13.99
N GLU A 87 -8.74 -2.16 14.42
CA GLU A 87 -8.92 -3.27 13.50
C GLU A 87 -10.05 -2.99 12.52
N ALA A 88 -11.07 -2.29 12.97
CA ALA A 88 -12.19 -1.91 12.09
C ALA A 88 -11.73 -0.99 10.97
N ASP A 89 -10.81 -0.08 11.27
CA ASP A 89 -10.27 0.82 10.28
C ASP A 89 -9.47 0.05 9.22
N ARG A 90 -8.67 -0.91 9.66
CA ARG A 90 -7.91 -1.75 8.77
C ARG A 90 -8.83 -2.57 7.88
N GLU A 91 -9.88 -3.15 8.45
CA GLU A 91 -10.84 -3.95 7.69
C GLU A 91 -11.61 -3.11 6.67
N ARG A 92 -11.91 -1.87 7.01
CA ARG A 92 -12.61 -0.98 6.08
C ARG A 92 -11.79 -0.77 4.81
N ILE A 93 -10.49 -0.57 4.97
CA ILE A 93 -9.62 -0.38 3.82
C ILE A 93 -9.52 -1.68 3.02
N ALA A 94 -9.34 -2.80 3.69
CA ALA A 94 -9.27 -4.09 3.02
C ALA A 94 -10.54 -4.39 2.22
N ASN A 95 -11.69 -4.08 2.80
CA ASN A 95 -12.97 -4.31 2.13
C ASN A 95 -13.14 -3.41 0.92
N THR A 96 -12.69 -2.16 1.01
CA THR A 96 -12.76 -1.23 -0.11
C THR A 96 -11.93 -1.75 -1.28
N VAL A 97 -10.72 -2.22 -1.01
CA VAL A 97 -9.85 -2.75 -2.05
C VAL A 97 -10.40 -4.04 -2.63
N GLU A 98 -10.90 -4.91 -1.77
CA GLU A 98 -11.48 -6.18 -2.22
C GLU A 98 -12.67 -5.95 -3.14
N LYS A 99 -13.54 -5.03 -2.78
CA LYS A 99 -14.68 -4.72 -3.63
C LYS A 99 -14.23 -4.16 -4.98
N LEU A 100 -13.21 -3.34 -4.97
CA LEU A 100 -12.67 -2.80 -6.22
C LEU A 100 -12.11 -3.92 -7.10
N MET A 101 -11.44 -4.88 -6.51
CA MET A 101 -10.90 -6.02 -7.25
C MET A 101 -12.02 -6.84 -7.88
N VAL A 102 -13.05 -7.14 -7.10
CA VAL A 102 -14.17 -7.91 -7.61
C VAL A 102 -14.86 -7.19 -8.75
N ASP A 103 -15.11 -5.90 -8.57
CA ASP A 103 -15.81 -5.12 -9.60
C ASP A 103 -14.99 -4.98 -10.88
N SER A 104 -13.68 -4.91 -10.74
CA SER A 104 -12.78 -4.68 -11.89
C SER A 104 -12.38 -5.96 -12.61
N LEU A 105 -12.13 -7.02 -11.85
CA LEU A 105 -11.64 -8.29 -12.42
C LEU A 105 -12.76 -9.26 -12.70
N GLY A 106 -13.90 -9.06 -12.09
CA GLY A 106 -14.99 -10.01 -12.16
C GLY A 106 -14.84 -11.11 -11.12
N PRO A 107 -15.95 -11.66 -10.64
CA PRO A 107 -15.90 -12.61 -9.52
C PRO A 107 -15.12 -13.89 -9.83
N VAL A 108 -15.20 -14.37 -11.06
CA VAL A 108 -14.50 -15.62 -11.41
C VAL A 108 -13.00 -15.43 -11.36
N LEU A 109 -12.51 -14.35 -11.96
CA LEU A 109 -11.08 -14.09 -11.98
C LEU A 109 -10.57 -13.75 -10.60
N TYR A 110 -11.35 -13.02 -9.83
CA TYR A 110 -11.00 -12.71 -8.45
C TYR A 110 -10.82 -13.99 -7.64
N ASP A 111 -11.74 -14.93 -7.77
CA ASP A 111 -11.64 -16.20 -7.06
C ASP A 111 -10.39 -16.97 -7.42
N LYS A 112 -10.00 -16.94 -8.69
CA LYS A 112 -8.79 -17.63 -9.13
C LYS A 112 -7.54 -17.02 -8.53
N LEU A 113 -7.51 -15.70 -8.39
CA LEU A 113 -6.34 -15.01 -7.85
C LEU A 113 -6.24 -15.08 -6.35
N VAL A 114 -7.37 -15.00 -5.67
CA VAL A 114 -7.40 -14.90 -4.21
C VAL A 114 -7.72 -16.23 -3.55
N GLY A 115 -8.46 -17.08 -4.24
CA GLY A 115 -8.90 -18.35 -3.69
C GLY A 115 -7.78 -19.25 -3.23
N LYS A 116 -6.62 -19.16 -3.88
CA LYS A 116 -5.48 -19.96 -3.48
C LYS A 116 -4.97 -19.59 -2.10
N ARG A 117 -5.17 -18.36 -1.72
CA ARG A 117 -4.74 -17.90 -0.40
C ARG A 117 -5.75 -18.22 0.65
N ARG A 118 -6.98 -17.98 0.31
CA ARG A 118 -8.05 -18.08 1.27
C ARG A 118 -8.57 -19.47 1.41
N ARG A 119 -8.31 -20.32 0.50
CA ARG A 119 -8.79 -21.67 0.58
C ARG A 119 -10.19 -21.75 1.16
N PRO A 120 -11.21 -21.71 0.37
CA PRO A 120 -12.54 -21.93 0.88
C PRO A 120 -12.55 -23.29 1.55
N SER A 121 -13.26 -23.37 2.59
CA SER A 121 -13.34 -24.60 3.34
C SER A 121 -14.29 -25.59 2.70
N ASP A 122 -14.48 -25.50 1.53
CA ASP A 122 -15.38 -26.41 0.83
C ASP A 122 -15.16 -27.86 1.12
#